data_b1f48483573c3c744e29cd729d08d589
#
_entry.id   b1f48483573c3c744e29cd729d08d589
#
_cell.length_a   1.000
_cell.length_b   1.000
_cell.length_c   1.000
_cell.angle_alpha   90.00
_cell.angle_beta   90.00
_cell.angle_gamma   90.00
#
_symmetry.space_group_name_H-M   'P 1'
#
loop_
_entity.id
_entity.type
_entity.pdbx_description
1 polymer ?
#
loop_
_entity_poly.entity_id
_entity_poly.type
_entity_poly.pdbx_seq_one_letter_code
_entity_poly.pdbx_strand_id
1 'polypeptide(L)'
;TPRELQPAQEIVNEEGMIISRRNPAYLPEDFDRPMVFIAEAGDIVGTRIGVKTDWYCLCLDADAHHFNKEHPIFHGPFEVNISVELKPTPSEAFRFVRTDGQPLPDSLEMWRVQTKGYKTEEGFRPGMIARPWGFADSPDAEYISGGVSAKDIDAVAMGRHGNFFFWGFSASPENMTDEAQTVFANA
;
A
#
# COMPACT_ATOMS: atom_id res chain seq x y z
N THR A 1 -1.90 19.10 10.30
CA THR A 1 -1.25 18.97 8.98
C THR A 1 0.26 19.07 9.22
N PRO A 2 1.08 18.15 8.69
CA PRO A 2 2.52 18.23 8.77
C PRO A 2 3.02 19.57 8.17
N ARG A 3 4.05 20.13 8.77
CA ARG A 3 4.66 21.34 8.22
C ARG A 3 5.50 20.96 7.02
N GLU A 4 5.25 21.59 5.88
CA GLU A 4 6.08 21.44 4.69
C GLU A 4 7.50 21.97 4.96
N LEU A 5 8.51 21.14 4.71
CA LEU A 5 9.91 21.56 4.74
C LEU A 5 10.29 22.29 3.44
N GLN A 6 9.75 21.81 2.32
CA GLN A 6 9.86 22.45 1.01
C GLN A 6 8.47 22.45 0.37
N PRO A 7 8.01 23.61 -0.15
CA PRO A 7 6.73 23.69 -0.85
C PRO A 7 6.79 22.95 -2.19
N ALA A 8 5.62 22.66 -2.74
CA ALA A 8 5.50 22.18 -4.10
C ALA A 8 6.14 23.20 -5.08
N GLN A 9 6.79 22.68 -6.11
CA GLN A 9 7.47 23.51 -7.12
C GLN A 9 7.03 23.10 -8.51
N GLU A 10 6.80 24.08 -9.37
CA GLU A 10 6.69 23.88 -10.81
C GLU A 10 8.03 24.21 -11.45
N ILE A 11 8.55 23.27 -12.22
CA ILE A 11 9.79 23.45 -12.99
C ILE A 11 9.36 23.84 -14.40
N VAL A 12 9.75 25.03 -14.82
CA VAL A 12 9.42 25.55 -16.17
C VAL A 12 10.67 25.58 -17.04
N ASN A 13 10.47 25.39 -18.34
CA ASN A 13 11.54 25.57 -19.33
C ASN A 13 11.75 27.08 -19.65
N GLU A 14 12.69 27.36 -20.54
CA GLU A 14 13.01 28.74 -20.99
C GLU A 14 11.82 29.45 -21.67
N GLU A 15 10.86 28.67 -22.19
CA GLU A 15 9.64 29.17 -22.84
C GLU A 15 8.48 29.38 -21.87
N GLY A 16 8.69 29.12 -20.55
CA GLY A 16 7.68 29.27 -19.51
C GLY A 16 6.67 28.11 -19.41
N MET A 17 6.90 27.00 -20.11
CA MET A 17 6.06 25.83 -20.00
C MET A 17 6.46 24.95 -18.82
N ILE A 18 5.45 24.43 -18.09
CA ILE A 18 5.69 23.49 -16.99
C ILE A 18 6.15 22.15 -17.56
N ILE A 19 7.41 21.80 -17.31
CA ILE A 19 8.01 20.52 -17.74
C ILE A 19 8.02 19.46 -16.65
N SER A 20 7.88 19.86 -15.39
CA SER A 20 7.81 18.96 -14.25
C SER A 20 7.14 19.62 -13.06
N ARG A 21 6.59 18.82 -12.17
CA ARG A 21 6.09 19.27 -10.86
C ARG A 21 6.76 18.44 -9.77
N ARG A 22 7.26 19.10 -8.76
CA ARG A 22 7.81 18.46 -7.56
C ARG A 22 6.83 18.64 -6.41
N ASN A 23 6.44 17.54 -5.79
CA ASN A 23 5.60 17.56 -4.60
C ASN A 23 6.30 18.24 -3.42
N PRO A 24 5.55 18.75 -2.43
CA PRO A 24 6.15 19.30 -1.21
C PRO A 24 6.91 18.20 -0.46
N ALA A 25 7.95 18.58 0.28
CA ALA A 25 8.67 17.68 1.17
C ALA A 25 8.24 17.91 2.61
N TYR A 26 7.92 16.84 3.31
CA TYR A 26 7.48 16.85 4.72
C TYR A 26 8.54 16.30 5.66
N LEU A 27 9.45 15.48 5.13
CA LEU A 27 10.57 14.90 5.86
C LEU A 27 11.89 15.28 5.20
N PRO A 28 13.01 15.41 5.97
CA PRO A 28 14.33 15.53 5.39
C PRO A 28 14.71 14.24 4.63
N GLU A 29 15.60 14.36 3.66
CA GLU A 29 15.99 13.23 2.79
C GLU A 29 16.74 12.11 3.55
N ASP A 30 17.37 12.45 4.67
CA ASP A 30 18.10 11.54 5.57
C ASP A 30 17.24 11.02 6.74
N PHE A 31 15.92 11.18 6.68
CA PHE A 31 15.03 10.70 7.72
C PHE A 31 14.99 9.16 7.72
N ASP A 32 15.32 8.55 8.86
CA ASP A 32 15.47 7.10 9.03
C ASP A 32 14.70 6.51 10.22
N ARG A 33 13.90 7.34 10.91
CA ARG A 33 13.16 6.86 12.09
C ARG A 33 11.98 5.96 11.69
N PRO A 34 11.64 4.95 12.52
CA PRO A 34 10.48 4.10 12.27
C PRO A 34 9.20 4.91 12.05
N MET A 35 8.46 4.57 11.00
CA MET A 35 7.22 5.24 10.63
C MET A 35 6.26 4.28 9.95
N VAL A 36 4.97 4.41 10.26
CA VAL A 36 3.87 3.77 9.55
C VAL A 36 3.24 4.77 8.60
N PHE A 37 3.24 4.45 7.31
CA PHE A 37 2.52 5.21 6.30
C PHE A 37 1.15 4.59 6.06
N ILE A 38 0.09 5.37 6.22
CA ILE A 38 -1.29 4.89 6.05
C ILE A 38 -1.86 5.47 4.75
N ALA A 39 -2.29 4.58 3.87
CA ALA A 39 -2.90 4.91 2.59
C ALA A 39 -2.09 5.99 1.81
N GLU A 40 -2.72 7.06 1.36
CA GLU A 40 -2.10 8.12 0.55
C GLU A 40 -0.93 8.85 1.23
N ALA A 41 -0.81 8.76 2.57
CA ALA A 41 0.31 9.37 3.28
C ALA A 41 1.66 8.74 2.88
N GLY A 42 1.66 7.48 2.45
CA GLY A 42 2.85 6.78 1.97
C GLY A 42 3.46 7.47 0.75
N ASP A 43 2.65 7.83 -0.24
CA ASP A 43 3.11 8.55 -1.42
C ASP A 43 3.54 9.99 -1.07
N ILE A 44 2.68 10.71 -0.36
CA ILE A 44 2.90 12.15 -0.06
C ILE A 44 4.19 12.37 0.73
N VAL A 45 4.47 11.51 1.70
CA VAL A 45 5.57 11.67 2.68
C VAL A 45 6.79 10.83 2.31
N GLY A 46 6.58 9.59 1.85
CA GLY A 46 7.61 8.59 1.65
C GLY A 46 8.43 8.75 0.37
N THR A 47 7.85 9.27 -0.70
CA THR A 47 8.50 9.36 -2.03
C THR A 47 9.83 10.12 -1.99
N ARG A 48 9.90 11.18 -1.19
CA ARG A 48 11.10 12.03 -1.09
C ARG A 48 12.28 11.39 -0.36
N ILE A 49 12.02 10.38 0.45
CA ILE A 49 13.06 9.63 1.18
C ILE A 49 13.37 8.28 0.52
N GLY A 50 12.88 8.06 -0.70
CA GLY A 50 13.23 6.90 -1.53
C GLY A 50 12.59 5.58 -1.14
N VAL A 51 11.50 5.58 -0.37
CA VAL A 51 10.79 4.34 -0.05
C VAL A 51 10.07 3.75 -1.28
N LYS A 52 9.83 2.44 -1.26
CA LYS A 52 9.18 1.70 -2.36
C LYS A 52 7.67 1.94 -2.46
N THR A 53 7.25 3.20 -2.29
CA THR A 53 5.87 3.68 -2.49
C THR A 53 5.80 4.74 -3.59
N ASP A 54 6.72 4.63 -4.57
CA ASP A 54 6.90 5.61 -5.65
C ASP A 54 5.77 5.60 -6.69
N TRP A 55 4.97 4.54 -6.72
CA TRP A 55 3.78 4.46 -7.54
C TRP A 55 2.56 4.22 -6.67
N TYR A 56 1.52 4.96 -6.93
CA TYR A 56 0.28 4.83 -6.18
C TYR A 56 -0.95 4.78 -7.07
N CYS A 57 -1.95 4.10 -6.56
CA CYS A 57 -3.31 4.18 -7.05
C CYS A 57 -4.25 4.15 -5.85
N LEU A 58 -5.11 5.13 -5.74
CA LEU A 58 -6.21 5.13 -4.77
C LEU A 58 -7.32 4.21 -5.27
N CYS A 59 -7.11 2.92 -5.16
CA CYS A 59 -7.99 1.89 -5.71
C CYS A 59 -7.98 0.58 -4.90
N LEU A 60 -7.34 0.55 -3.73
CA LEU A 60 -7.36 -0.59 -2.83
C LEU A 60 -8.71 -0.67 -2.11
N ASP A 61 -9.34 -1.83 -2.19
CA ASP A 61 -10.61 -2.14 -1.53
C ASP A 61 -10.38 -2.81 -0.16
N ALA A 62 -11.28 -3.64 0.28
CA ALA A 62 -11.35 -4.11 1.66
C ALA A 62 -10.61 -5.41 1.95
N ASP A 63 -10.20 -6.16 0.92
CA ASP A 63 -9.61 -7.48 1.08
C ASP A 63 -8.12 -7.50 0.69
N ALA A 64 -7.31 -8.24 1.45
CA ALA A 64 -5.92 -8.56 1.15
C ALA A 64 -5.82 -9.98 0.54
N HIS A 65 -4.79 -10.22 -0.26
CA HIS A 65 -4.46 -11.52 -0.84
C HIS A 65 -2.94 -11.67 -1.00
N HIS A 66 -2.46 -12.87 -1.34
CA HIS A 66 -1.03 -13.14 -1.53
C HIS A 66 -0.17 -12.65 -0.35
N PHE A 67 -0.66 -12.82 0.88
CA PHE A 67 0.05 -12.38 2.07
C PHE A 67 1.04 -13.45 2.57
N ASN A 68 2.19 -13.00 3.05
CA ASN A 68 3.22 -13.85 3.64
C ASN A 68 2.79 -14.21 5.07
N LYS A 69 2.16 -15.37 5.23
CA LYS A 69 1.62 -15.86 6.53
C LYS A 69 2.71 -16.00 7.61
N GLU A 70 3.95 -16.25 7.21
CA GLU A 70 5.08 -16.42 8.13
C GLU A 70 5.71 -15.09 8.57
N HIS A 71 5.26 -13.96 8.03
CA HIS A 71 5.82 -12.67 8.40
C HIS A 71 5.53 -12.34 9.88
N PRO A 72 6.52 -11.82 10.64
CA PRO A 72 6.37 -11.53 12.07
C PRO A 72 5.17 -10.66 12.45
N ILE A 73 4.67 -9.82 11.54
CA ILE A 73 3.49 -8.97 11.77
C ILE A 73 2.23 -9.77 12.12
N PHE A 74 2.16 -11.06 11.72
CA PHE A 74 1.03 -11.93 12.03
C PHE A 74 1.21 -12.71 13.35
N HIS A 75 2.42 -12.65 13.94
CA HIS A 75 2.78 -13.47 15.09
C HIS A 75 3.23 -12.67 16.33
N GLY A 76 3.55 -11.40 16.21
CA GLY A 76 4.08 -10.68 17.35
C GLY A 76 3.90 -9.18 17.32
N PRO A 77 3.71 -8.53 18.49
CA PRO A 77 3.62 -9.16 19.82
C PRO A 77 2.30 -9.90 20.11
N PHE A 78 1.30 -9.74 19.25
CA PHE A 78 -0.02 -10.40 19.36
C PHE A 78 -0.18 -11.41 18.23
N GLU A 79 -0.43 -12.68 18.57
CA GLU A 79 -0.72 -13.72 17.60
C GLU A 79 -2.06 -13.46 16.89
N VAL A 80 -2.10 -13.60 15.57
CA VAL A 80 -3.29 -13.36 14.76
C VAL A 80 -3.66 -14.62 13.97
N ASN A 81 -4.87 -15.11 14.19
CA ASN A 81 -5.43 -16.18 13.37
C ASN A 81 -6.23 -15.57 12.22
N ILE A 82 -5.59 -15.41 11.07
CA ILE A 82 -6.22 -14.81 9.89
C ILE A 82 -7.30 -15.72 9.32
N SER A 83 -8.53 -15.24 9.23
CA SER A 83 -9.65 -15.92 8.55
C SER A 83 -9.57 -15.70 7.05
N VAL A 84 -9.37 -16.77 6.31
CA VAL A 84 -9.21 -16.74 4.85
C VAL A 84 -10.45 -17.30 4.16
N GLU A 85 -10.93 -16.61 3.14
CA GLU A 85 -12.01 -17.04 2.29
C GLU A 85 -11.56 -17.13 0.82
N LEU A 86 -12.01 -18.15 0.10
CA LEU A 86 -11.80 -18.23 -1.34
C LEU A 86 -12.83 -17.35 -2.04
N LYS A 87 -12.36 -16.28 -2.69
CA LYS A 87 -13.20 -15.31 -3.41
C LYS A 87 -12.82 -15.23 -4.88
N PRO A 88 -13.76 -14.89 -5.79
CA PRO A 88 -13.45 -14.67 -7.20
C PRO A 88 -12.33 -13.66 -7.38
N THR A 89 -11.40 -13.93 -8.29
CA THR A 89 -10.39 -12.96 -8.68
C THR A 89 -11.05 -11.70 -9.25
N PRO A 90 -10.67 -10.50 -8.80
CA PRO A 90 -11.24 -9.25 -9.30
C PRO A 90 -11.11 -9.14 -10.82
N SER A 91 -12.19 -8.83 -11.51
CA SER A 91 -12.22 -8.76 -12.99
C SER A 91 -11.22 -7.75 -13.54
N GLU A 92 -10.93 -6.70 -12.80
CA GLU A 92 -9.98 -5.67 -13.17
C GLU A 92 -8.54 -6.19 -13.24
N ALA A 93 -8.21 -7.19 -12.42
CA ALA A 93 -6.88 -7.79 -12.37
C ALA A 93 -6.49 -8.47 -13.69
N PHE A 94 -7.47 -9.01 -14.44
CA PHE A 94 -7.23 -9.66 -15.75
C PHE A 94 -6.82 -8.67 -16.86
N ARG A 95 -6.83 -7.38 -16.60
CA ARG A 95 -6.36 -6.35 -17.56
C ARG A 95 -4.85 -6.19 -17.56
N PHE A 96 -4.17 -6.72 -16.55
CA PHE A 96 -2.74 -6.53 -16.34
C PHE A 96 -2.02 -7.87 -16.35
N VAL A 97 -0.82 -7.87 -16.91
CA VAL A 97 0.06 -9.04 -16.89
C VAL A 97 0.76 -9.08 -15.54
N ARG A 98 0.76 -10.25 -14.92
CA ARG A 98 1.52 -10.47 -13.69
C ARG A 98 3.02 -10.27 -13.91
N THR A 99 3.73 -9.81 -12.90
CA THR A 99 5.19 -9.62 -12.94
C THR A 99 5.93 -10.95 -13.15
N ASP A 100 5.37 -12.07 -12.68
CA ASP A 100 5.93 -13.42 -12.87
C ASP A 100 5.45 -14.12 -14.15
N GLY A 101 4.60 -13.48 -14.95
CA GLY A 101 4.06 -14.02 -16.20
C GLY A 101 3.10 -15.20 -16.05
N GLN A 102 2.70 -15.55 -14.81
CA GLN A 102 1.78 -16.66 -14.59
C GLN A 102 0.33 -16.25 -14.85
N PRO A 103 -0.53 -17.19 -15.30
CA PRO A 103 -1.95 -16.90 -15.44
C PRO A 103 -2.58 -16.62 -14.07
N LEU A 104 -3.55 -15.71 -14.05
CA LEU A 104 -4.35 -15.47 -12.85
C LEU A 104 -5.32 -16.64 -12.63
N PRO A 105 -5.44 -17.15 -11.40
CA PRO A 105 -6.47 -18.12 -11.06
C PRO A 105 -7.85 -17.45 -11.04
N ASP A 106 -8.91 -18.24 -11.24
CA ASP A 106 -10.30 -17.76 -11.20
C ASP A 106 -10.72 -17.26 -9.79
N SER A 107 -10.05 -17.76 -8.77
CA SER A 107 -10.30 -17.40 -7.36
C SER A 107 -9.01 -17.32 -6.57
N LEU A 108 -9.01 -16.46 -5.55
CA LEU A 108 -7.90 -16.21 -4.65
C LEU A 108 -8.32 -16.41 -3.20
N GLU A 109 -7.40 -16.91 -2.39
CA GLU A 109 -7.52 -16.80 -0.94
C GLU A 109 -7.41 -15.33 -0.54
N MET A 110 -8.45 -14.82 0.10
CA MET A 110 -8.52 -13.43 0.54
C MET A 110 -8.80 -13.35 2.04
N TRP A 111 -8.19 -12.38 2.65
CA TRP A 111 -8.42 -11.98 4.04
C TRP A 111 -9.11 -10.62 4.07
N ARG A 112 -10.21 -10.54 4.82
CA ARG A 112 -10.93 -9.27 5.01
C ARG A 112 -10.21 -8.38 6.00
N VAL A 113 -9.71 -7.24 5.53
CA VAL A 113 -8.98 -6.25 6.35
C VAL A 113 -9.92 -5.19 6.92
N GLN A 114 -10.81 -4.68 6.10
CA GLN A 114 -11.79 -3.65 6.51
C GLN A 114 -13.21 -4.14 6.32
N THR A 115 -14.09 -3.70 7.23
CA THR A 115 -15.52 -4.03 7.20
C THR A 115 -16.25 -3.36 6.02
N LYS A 116 -15.70 -2.24 5.51
CA LYS A 116 -16.21 -1.45 4.39
C LYS A 116 -15.13 -1.23 3.34
N GLY A 117 -15.54 -1.12 2.07
CA GLY A 117 -14.67 -0.79 0.97
C GLY A 117 -15.34 0.22 0.03
N TYR A 118 -14.57 0.94 -0.76
CA TYR A 118 -15.09 1.96 -1.68
C TYR A 118 -15.98 1.39 -2.80
N LYS A 119 -15.85 0.08 -3.08
CA LYS A 119 -16.73 -0.62 -4.05
C LYS A 119 -18.07 -1.04 -3.46
N THR A 120 -18.16 -1.13 -2.14
CA THR A 120 -19.35 -1.66 -1.44
C THR A 120 -20.07 -0.62 -0.58
N GLU A 121 -19.42 0.49 -0.27
CA GLU A 121 -19.96 1.56 0.58
C GLU A 121 -19.72 2.92 -0.08
N GLU A 122 -20.79 3.60 -0.46
CA GLU A 122 -20.73 4.93 -1.07
C GLU A 122 -20.02 5.94 -0.12
N GLY A 123 -19.10 6.71 -0.69
CA GLY A 123 -18.33 7.72 0.06
C GLY A 123 -17.19 7.16 0.89
N PHE A 124 -16.99 5.85 0.96
CA PHE A 124 -15.81 5.27 1.61
C PHE A 124 -14.57 5.51 0.76
N ARG A 125 -13.49 5.98 1.39
CA ARG A 125 -12.25 6.29 0.66
C ARG A 125 -11.57 5.01 0.20
N PRO A 126 -11.08 4.95 -1.05
CA PRO A 126 -10.20 3.87 -1.47
C PRO A 126 -8.87 3.94 -0.70
N GLY A 127 -8.30 2.79 -0.41
CA GLY A 127 -6.93 2.69 0.04
C GLY A 127 -5.94 2.87 -1.10
N MET A 128 -4.65 2.85 -0.80
CA MET A 128 -3.56 3.02 -1.74
C MET A 128 -2.78 1.73 -1.94
N ILE A 129 -2.30 1.52 -3.14
CA ILE A 129 -1.34 0.46 -3.47
C ILE A 129 -0.01 1.05 -3.94
N ALA A 130 1.08 0.32 -3.71
CA ALA A 130 2.40 0.62 -4.23
C ALA A 130 2.81 -0.37 -5.32
N ARG A 131 3.82 0.01 -6.12
CA ARG A 131 4.36 -0.86 -7.18
C ARG A 131 5.04 -2.08 -6.58
N PRO A 132 4.86 -3.27 -7.18
CA PRO A 132 5.56 -4.47 -6.74
C PRO A 132 7.04 -4.44 -7.11
N TRP A 133 7.40 -3.68 -8.15
CA TRP A 133 8.75 -3.66 -8.71
C TRP A 133 9.75 -3.02 -7.74
N GLY A 134 10.87 -3.68 -7.61
CA GLY A 134 11.95 -3.27 -6.72
C GLY A 134 11.81 -3.77 -5.28
N PHE A 135 10.65 -4.32 -4.84
CA PHE A 135 10.58 -4.99 -3.54
C PHE A 135 11.46 -6.24 -3.50
N ALA A 136 11.40 -7.07 -4.53
CA ALA A 136 12.25 -8.27 -4.62
C ALA A 136 13.75 -7.96 -4.80
N ASP A 137 14.06 -6.83 -5.45
CA ASP A 137 15.45 -6.44 -5.78
C ASP A 137 16.10 -5.56 -4.70
N SER A 138 15.33 -5.12 -3.72
CA SER A 138 15.82 -4.25 -2.64
C SER A 138 16.03 -5.06 -1.37
N PRO A 139 17.27 -5.16 -0.85
CA PRO A 139 17.56 -6.00 0.32
C PRO A 139 16.83 -5.55 1.58
N ASP A 140 16.45 -4.27 1.66
CA ASP A 140 15.77 -3.68 2.81
C ASP A 140 14.24 -3.54 2.60
N ALA A 141 13.72 -4.07 1.49
CA ALA A 141 12.30 -3.97 1.17
C ALA A 141 11.62 -5.35 1.25
N GLU A 142 10.46 -5.39 1.89
CA GLU A 142 9.65 -6.59 2.08
C GLU A 142 8.25 -6.42 1.51
N TYR A 143 7.86 -7.32 0.62
CA TYR A 143 6.47 -7.50 0.23
C TYR A 143 5.78 -8.34 1.31
N ILE A 144 4.76 -7.78 1.95
CA ILE A 144 4.02 -8.48 3.02
C ILE A 144 2.68 -8.97 2.50
N SER A 145 1.94 -8.13 1.78
CA SER A 145 0.63 -8.51 1.23
C SER A 145 0.25 -7.66 0.03
N GLY A 146 -0.39 -8.29 -0.94
CA GLY A 146 -1.21 -7.63 -1.93
C GLY A 146 -2.61 -7.33 -1.42
N GLY A 147 -3.44 -6.73 -2.28
CA GLY A 147 -4.82 -6.45 -1.95
C GLY A 147 -5.68 -6.22 -3.18
N VAL A 148 -6.98 -6.35 -3.02
CA VAL A 148 -7.96 -6.19 -4.09
C VAL A 148 -7.96 -4.75 -4.58
N SER A 149 -7.46 -4.54 -5.78
CA SER A 149 -7.33 -3.22 -6.39
C SER A 149 -7.83 -3.22 -7.83
N ALA A 150 -8.05 -2.04 -8.39
CA ALA A 150 -8.43 -1.87 -9.79
C ALA A 150 -7.22 -1.87 -10.75
N LYS A 151 -6.06 -2.29 -10.26
CA LYS A 151 -4.79 -2.32 -11.00
C LYS A 151 -4.18 -3.71 -10.99
N ASP A 152 -2.88 -3.76 -10.81
CA ASP A 152 -2.07 -4.97 -10.84
C ASP A 152 -2.39 -5.90 -9.66
N ILE A 153 -2.55 -7.20 -9.94
CA ILE A 153 -2.76 -8.21 -8.89
C ILE A 153 -1.55 -8.33 -7.96
N ASP A 154 -0.36 -7.99 -8.46
CA ASP A 154 0.88 -8.04 -7.69
C ASP A 154 1.14 -6.73 -6.89
N ALA A 155 0.24 -5.74 -7.00
CA ALA A 155 0.39 -4.48 -6.29
C ALA A 155 0.45 -4.68 -4.78
N VAL A 156 1.29 -3.87 -4.12
CA VAL A 156 1.56 -4.00 -2.69
C VAL A 156 0.52 -3.22 -1.89
N ALA A 157 -0.19 -3.90 -1.00
CA ALA A 157 -1.12 -3.30 -0.04
C ALA A 157 -0.50 -3.14 1.34
N MET A 158 0.44 -4.03 1.70
CA MET A 158 1.28 -3.91 2.89
C MET A 158 2.71 -4.27 2.52
N GLY A 159 3.65 -3.47 2.94
CA GLY A 159 5.06 -3.70 2.69
C GLY A 159 5.94 -2.88 3.63
N ARG A 160 7.21 -3.24 3.71
CA ARG A 160 8.21 -2.52 4.50
C ARG A 160 9.40 -2.16 3.62
N HIS A 161 9.98 -1.00 3.84
CA HIS A 161 11.27 -0.62 3.28
C HIS A 161 12.11 0.03 4.38
N GLY A 162 13.14 -0.68 4.85
CA GLY A 162 13.92 -0.27 6.01
C GLY A 162 13.02 -0.06 7.24
N ASN A 163 13.07 1.15 7.79
CA ASN A 163 12.29 1.54 8.96
C ASN A 163 10.86 2.03 8.64
N PHE A 164 10.44 1.95 7.37
CA PHE A 164 9.16 2.47 6.93
C PHE A 164 8.20 1.34 6.58
N PHE A 165 7.09 1.26 7.32
CA PHE A 165 6.01 0.33 7.05
C PHE A 165 4.89 1.02 6.28
N PHE A 166 4.43 0.39 5.21
CA PHE A 166 3.31 0.84 4.40
C PHE A 166 2.07 0.01 4.69
N TRP A 167 1.02 0.69 5.17
CA TRP A 167 -0.33 0.16 5.34
C TRP A 167 -1.25 0.83 4.32
N GLY A 168 -1.56 0.14 3.24
CA GLY A 168 -2.32 0.72 2.12
C GLY A 168 -3.81 0.92 2.38
N PHE A 169 -4.40 0.21 3.33
CA PHE A 169 -5.82 0.29 3.64
C PHE A 169 -6.19 1.63 4.30
N SER A 170 -7.39 2.14 3.97
CA SER A 170 -7.84 3.49 4.34
C SER A 170 -8.75 3.53 5.58
N ALA A 171 -9.19 2.37 6.05
CA ALA A 171 -10.09 2.29 7.19
C ALA A 171 -9.45 2.80 8.48
N SER A 172 -10.20 3.58 9.24
CA SER A 172 -9.90 3.82 10.64
C SER A 172 -10.18 2.55 11.48
N PRO A 173 -9.59 2.41 12.68
CA PRO A 173 -9.68 1.17 13.45
C PRO A 173 -11.09 0.63 13.64
N GLU A 174 -12.09 1.48 13.85
CA GLU A 174 -13.49 1.08 14.01
C GLU A 174 -14.11 0.44 12.76
N ASN A 175 -13.47 0.60 11.60
CA ASN A 175 -13.87 -0.01 10.34
C ASN A 175 -12.90 -1.12 9.88
N MET A 176 -11.94 -1.52 10.72
CA MET A 176 -11.10 -2.70 10.50
C MET A 176 -11.78 -3.94 11.11
N THR A 177 -11.42 -5.12 10.61
CA THR A 177 -11.75 -6.37 11.31
C THR A 177 -10.88 -6.51 12.56
N ASP A 178 -11.27 -7.36 13.52
CA ASP A 178 -10.50 -7.57 14.75
C ASP A 178 -9.08 -8.10 14.44
N GLU A 179 -8.99 -9.01 13.45
CA GLU A 179 -7.71 -9.50 12.96
C GLU A 179 -6.84 -8.36 12.40
N ALA A 180 -7.43 -7.47 11.60
CA ALA A 180 -6.72 -6.34 11.01
C ALA A 180 -6.27 -5.32 12.06
N GLN A 181 -7.08 -5.06 13.08
CA GLN A 181 -6.68 -4.21 14.21
C GLN A 181 -5.46 -4.80 14.93
N THR A 182 -5.45 -6.13 15.12
CA THR A 182 -4.34 -6.82 15.77
C THR A 182 -3.08 -6.77 14.91
N VAL A 183 -3.18 -7.04 13.59
CA VAL A 183 -2.05 -6.91 12.66
C VAL A 183 -1.52 -5.47 12.63
N PHE A 184 -2.41 -4.48 12.62
CA PHE A 184 -2.02 -3.07 12.65
C PHE A 184 -1.31 -2.68 13.95
N ALA A 185 -1.70 -3.29 15.09
CA ALA A 185 -1.04 -3.09 16.36
C ALA A 185 0.34 -3.77 16.45
N ASN A 186 0.60 -4.77 15.60
CA ASN A 186 1.89 -5.44 15.47
C ASN A 186 2.87 -4.68 14.53
N ALA A 187 2.37 -3.73 13.75
CA ALA A 187 3.16 -2.95 12.81
C ALA A 187 3.94 -1.82 13.49
#